data_dc7bbc7f5baf336c512c7c5bd6626538
#
_entry.id   dc7bbc7f5baf336c512c7c5bd6626538
#
_cell.length_a   1.000
_cell.length_b   1.000
_cell.length_c   1.000
_cell.angle_alpha   90.00
_cell.angle_beta   90.00
_cell.angle_gamma   90.00
#
_symmetry.space_group_name_H-M   'P 1'
#
loop_
_entity.id
_entity.type
_entity.pdbx_description
1 polymer ?
#
loop_
_entity_poly.entity_id
_entity_poly.type
_entity_poly.pdbx_seq_one_letter_code
_entity_poly.pdbx_strand_id
1 'polypeptide(L)'
;MKRLAKQKMLRSMSFFANLLLGSVVVAAARHAAADTPCNRIISLAPSVTEVVYELGLGSQLVGRTRFCRFPEQAGSVPEVGGFYDLSVEAIVSRKPTHIIALQESSDVAQNAARFGGEVLVVDHRSVAGIKESLRAIAAKCGVVERASQKLTEYADRERAVALRVGDQAQPRTLVVVGRAQEGSQTSALYVSGSDGFYTEVLALAGARNANESRTVPVPLLSPEGLLQLKPEAIVEVVNVDDAGAPRDARQLWEQFKSLPAVNRGAVFLVDEDYASIPGPRYISLVEKLAALLHPQPPGVAPEVAS
;
A
#
# COMPACT_ATOMS: atom_id res chain seq x y z
N MET A 1 -59.24 -11.37 60.39
CA MET A 1 -58.03 -10.64 59.97
C MET A 1 -56.98 -11.46 59.22
N LYS A 2 -57.15 -12.78 59.01
CA LYS A 2 -56.14 -13.64 58.30
C LYS A 2 -56.38 -13.85 56.75
N ARG A 3 -57.51 -13.45 56.22
CA ARG A 3 -57.83 -13.58 54.80
C ARG A 3 -57.36 -12.42 53.88
N LEU A 4 -57.15 -11.21 54.41
CA LEU A 4 -56.75 -10.03 53.67
C LEU A 4 -55.23 -9.99 53.40
N ALA A 5 -54.41 -10.66 54.22
CA ALA A 5 -52.95 -10.70 54.04
C ALA A 5 -52.51 -11.63 52.90
N LYS A 6 -53.29 -12.70 52.60
CA LYS A 6 -52.97 -13.66 51.54
C LYS A 6 -53.25 -13.14 50.15
N GLN A 7 -54.19 -12.22 49.99
CA GLN A 7 -54.54 -11.62 48.70
C GLN A 7 -53.56 -10.51 48.25
N LYS A 8 -52.92 -9.82 49.18
CA LYS A 8 -51.90 -8.82 48.88
C LYS A 8 -50.55 -9.45 48.44
N MET A 9 -50.22 -10.64 48.96
CA MET A 9 -49.00 -11.34 48.64
C MET A 9 -49.03 -12.01 47.23
N LEU A 10 -50.18 -12.49 46.76
CA LEU A 10 -50.32 -13.04 45.40
C LEU A 10 -50.31 -11.95 44.29
N ARG A 11 -50.74 -10.71 44.59
CA ARG A 11 -50.69 -9.62 43.61
C ARG A 11 -49.29 -9.04 43.43
N SER A 12 -48.44 -9.15 44.46
CA SER A 12 -47.05 -8.68 44.35
C SER A 12 -46.15 -9.61 43.53
N MET A 13 -46.40 -10.91 43.55
CA MET A 13 -45.63 -11.89 42.77
C MET A 13 -45.96 -11.88 41.27
N SER A 14 -47.15 -11.45 40.85
CA SER A 14 -47.50 -11.35 39.42
C SER A 14 -46.90 -10.11 38.75
N PHE A 15 -46.54 -9.07 39.52
CA PHE A 15 -45.95 -7.86 38.94
C PHE A 15 -44.45 -7.99 38.69
N PHE A 16 -43.75 -8.84 39.44
CA PHE A 16 -42.32 -9.11 39.22
C PHE A 16 -42.05 -10.18 38.12
N ALA A 17 -42.99 -11.07 37.86
CA ALA A 17 -42.83 -12.07 36.78
C ALA A 17 -42.96 -11.45 35.36
N ASN A 18 -43.72 -10.38 35.20
CA ASN A 18 -43.86 -9.70 33.89
C ASN A 18 -42.77 -8.69 33.59
N LEU A 19 -41.98 -8.27 34.59
CA LEU A 19 -40.85 -7.34 34.39
C LEU A 19 -39.56 -8.05 33.95
N LEU A 20 -39.44 -9.37 34.22
CA LEU A 20 -38.28 -10.17 33.80
C LEU A 20 -38.42 -10.77 32.40
N LEU A 21 -39.65 -10.92 31.84
CA LEU A 21 -39.84 -11.34 30.45
C LEU A 21 -39.68 -10.20 29.43
N GLY A 22 -39.81 -8.92 29.84
CA GLY A 22 -39.65 -7.78 28.97
C GLY A 22 -38.18 -7.42 28.66
N SER A 23 -37.22 -7.89 29.48
CA SER A 23 -35.80 -7.49 29.34
C SER A 23 -34.97 -8.46 28.48
N VAL A 24 -35.51 -9.59 28.08
CA VAL A 24 -34.78 -10.61 27.27
C VAL A 24 -34.98 -10.42 25.77
N VAL A 25 -36.01 -9.66 25.33
CA VAL A 25 -36.33 -9.53 23.90
C VAL A 25 -35.63 -8.34 23.22
N VAL A 26 -35.04 -7.40 23.98
CA VAL A 26 -34.37 -6.23 23.40
C VAL A 26 -32.88 -6.45 23.10
N ALA A 27 -32.28 -7.54 23.59
CA ALA A 27 -30.86 -7.84 23.40
C ALA A 27 -30.53 -8.63 22.11
N ALA A 28 -31.53 -9.07 21.33
CA ALA A 28 -31.32 -9.96 20.17
C ALA A 28 -31.47 -9.28 18.80
N ALA A 29 -31.60 -7.95 18.72
CA ALA A 29 -31.71 -7.23 17.45
C ALA A 29 -30.55 -6.30 17.19
N ARG A 30 -29.32 -6.62 17.59
CA ARG A 30 -28.15 -6.22 16.82
C ARG A 30 -28.08 -7.17 15.64
N HIS A 31 -28.87 -6.88 14.61
CA HIS A 31 -28.61 -7.42 13.30
C HIS A 31 -27.15 -7.01 12.99
N ALA A 32 -26.24 -8.00 13.01
CA ALA A 32 -25.05 -7.91 12.19
C ALA A 32 -25.63 -7.56 10.80
N ALA A 33 -25.38 -6.35 10.32
CA ALA A 33 -25.59 -6.04 8.92
C ALA A 33 -24.87 -7.16 8.19
N ALA A 34 -25.60 -8.03 7.49
CA ALA A 34 -25.01 -9.13 6.76
C ALA A 34 -24.02 -8.46 5.81
N ASP A 35 -22.73 -8.69 6.03
CA ASP A 35 -21.70 -8.13 5.20
C ASP A 35 -22.02 -8.48 3.75
N THR A 36 -22.21 -7.47 2.93
CA THR A 36 -22.47 -7.67 1.50
C THR A 36 -21.30 -8.44 0.92
N PRO A 37 -21.50 -9.62 0.28
CA PRO A 37 -20.37 -10.37 -0.26
C PRO A 37 -19.60 -9.53 -1.28
N CYS A 38 -18.26 -9.59 -1.26
CA CYS A 38 -17.39 -8.90 -2.23
C CYS A 38 -17.48 -9.56 -3.62
N ASN A 39 -18.67 -9.61 -4.21
CA ASN A 39 -18.90 -10.30 -5.48
C ASN A 39 -18.55 -9.45 -6.71
N ARG A 40 -18.54 -8.12 -6.56
CA ARG A 40 -18.29 -7.17 -7.64
C ARG A 40 -17.45 -6.02 -7.09
N ILE A 41 -16.14 -6.14 -7.24
CA ILE A 41 -15.16 -5.19 -6.70
C ILE A 41 -14.74 -4.21 -7.81
N ILE A 42 -14.65 -2.93 -7.48
CA ILE A 42 -13.93 -1.94 -8.27
C ILE A 42 -12.69 -1.50 -7.49
N SER A 43 -11.55 -1.50 -8.18
CA SER A 43 -10.28 -1.01 -7.66
C SER A 43 -9.91 0.31 -8.33
N LEU A 44 -9.68 1.35 -7.52
CA LEU A 44 -9.35 2.69 -8.02
C LEU A 44 -7.84 3.03 -7.97
N ALA A 45 -6.98 2.02 -7.75
CA ALA A 45 -5.53 2.22 -7.78
C ALA A 45 -4.80 0.92 -8.17
N PRO A 46 -3.61 1.01 -8.82
CA PRO A 46 -2.79 -0.15 -9.15
C PRO A 46 -2.47 -1.02 -7.94
N SER A 47 -1.97 -0.42 -6.86
CA SER A 47 -1.62 -1.11 -5.63
C SER A 47 -2.82 -1.81 -4.96
N VAL A 48 -4.02 -1.24 -5.05
CA VAL A 48 -5.27 -1.86 -4.57
C VAL A 48 -5.63 -3.07 -5.44
N THR A 49 -5.49 -2.95 -6.76
CA THR A 49 -5.70 -4.08 -7.69
C THR A 49 -4.80 -5.26 -7.33
N GLU A 50 -3.52 -4.99 -7.06
CA GLU A 50 -2.57 -6.01 -6.65
C GLU A 50 -3.00 -6.71 -5.35
N VAL A 51 -3.45 -5.95 -4.33
CA VAL A 51 -3.98 -6.54 -3.09
C VAL A 51 -5.19 -7.43 -3.35
N VAL A 52 -6.12 -7.01 -4.22
CA VAL A 52 -7.29 -7.81 -4.60
C VAL A 52 -6.86 -9.15 -5.21
N TYR A 53 -5.85 -9.14 -6.08
CA TYR A 53 -5.33 -10.38 -6.67
C TYR A 53 -4.55 -11.23 -5.67
N GLU A 54 -3.72 -10.65 -4.81
CA GLU A 54 -3.00 -11.36 -3.73
C GLU A 54 -3.95 -12.10 -2.78
N LEU A 55 -5.13 -11.52 -2.54
CA LEU A 55 -6.19 -12.14 -1.76
C LEU A 55 -7.03 -13.16 -2.55
N GLY A 56 -6.68 -13.42 -3.83
CA GLY A 56 -7.40 -14.33 -4.71
C GLY A 56 -8.81 -13.88 -5.06
N LEU A 57 -9.07 -12.57 -5.01
CA LEU A 57 -10.36 -11.94 -5.34
C LEU A 57 -10.39 -11.37 -6.77
N GLY A 58 -9.39 -11.69 -7.60
CA GLY A 58 -9.29 -11.15 -8.96
C GLY A 58 -10.50 -11.45 -9.85
N SER A 59 -11.15 -12.60 -9.69
CA SER A 59 -12.37 -12.97 -10.44
C SER A 59 -13.59 -12.11 -10.07
N GLN A 60 -13.58 -11.44 -8.91
CA GLN A 60 -14.61 -10.52 -8.46
C GLN A 60 -14.38 -9.08 -8.96
N LEU A 61 -13.21 -8.80 -9.56
CA LEU A 61 -12.88 -7.47 -10.04
C LEU A 61 -13.68 -7.17 -11.33
N VAL A 62 -14.56 -6.16 -11.27
CA VAL A 62 -15.43 -5.78 -12.39
C VAL A 62 -15.09 -4.41 -12.99
N GLY A 63 -14.17 -3.67 -12.37
CA GLY A 63 -13.67 -2.40 -12.86
C GLY A 63 -12.35 -2.02 -12.22
N ARG A 64 -11.48 -1.37 -13.00
CA ARG A 64 -10.15 -0.91 -12.58
C ARG A 64 -9.78 0.42 -13.23
N THR A 65 -8.76 1.09 -12.72
CA THR A 65 -8.16 2.20 -13.46
C THR A 65 -7.28 1.71 -14.60
N ARG A 66 -7.06 2.56 -15.63
CA ARG A 66 -6.18 2.22 -16.78
C ARG A 66 -4.73 1.89 -16.38
N PHE A 67 -4.31 2.31 -15.20
CA PHE A 67 -2.96 2.08 -14.68
C PHE A 67 -2.79 0.75 -13.93
N CYS A 68 -3.89 0.02 -13.69
CA CYS A 68 -3.86 -1.30 -13.03
C CYS A 68 -3.47 -2.36 -14.05
N ARG A 69 -2.16 -2.57 -14.26
CA ARG A 69 -1.61 -3.46 -15.28
C ARG A 69 -1.11 -4.79 -14.73
N PHE A 70 -0.91 -4.86 -13.42
CA PHE A 70 -0.44 -6.07 -12.74
C PHE A 70 -1.51 -6.63 -11.79
N PRO A 71 -1.64 -7.98 -11.73
CA PRO A 71 -1.05 -8.95 -12.64
C PRO A 71 -1.63 -8.82 -14.07
N GLU A 72 -1.04 -9.52 -15.06
CA GLU A 72 -1.44 -9.41 -16.46
C GLU A 72 -2.96 -9.61 -16.68
N GLN A 73 -3.57 -10.50 -15.89
CA GLN A 73 -5.02 -10.76 -15.93
C GLN A 73 -5.86 -9.52 -15.62
N ALA A 74 -5.33 -8.56 -14.83
CA ALA A 74 -6.01 -7.30 -14.57
C ALA A 74 -6.27 -6.50 -15.85
N GLY A 75 -5.40 -6.65 -16.87
CA GLY A 75 -5.55 -6.00 -18.16
C GLY A 75 -6.88 -6.28 -18.88
N SER A 76 -7.51 -7.43 -18.63
CA SER A 76 -8.80 -7.81 -19.20
C SER A 76 -10.01 -7.19 -18.49
N VAL A 77 -9.83 -6.62 -17.28
CA VAL A 77 -10.90 -6.01 -16.51
C VAL A 77 -11.24 -4.63 -17.10
N PRO A 78 -12.52 -4.28 -17.28
CA PRO A 78 -12.93 -3.00 -17.86
C PRO A 78 -12.41 -1.80 -17.07
N GLU A 79 -12.02 -0.76 -17.79
CA GLU A 79 -11.55 0.49 -17.22
C GLU A 79 -12.71 1.38 -16.74
N VAL A 80 -12.47 2.12 -15.64
CA VAL A 80 -13.40 3.12 -15.09
C VAL A 80 -12.76 4.52 -15.04
N GLY A 81 -11.67 4.72 -15.78
CA GLY A 81 -10.93 5.98 -15.85
C GLY A 81 -9.48 5.85 -15.40
N GLY A 82 -8.82 6.98 -15.20
CA GLY A 82 -7.44 7.09 -14.69
C GLY A 82 -7.42 7.74 -13.31
N PHE A 83 -6.27 8.31 -12.94
CA PHE A 83 -6.09 8.93 -11.62
C PHE A 83 -6.87 10.24 -11.47
N TYR A 84 -6.90 11.08 -12.53
CA TYR A 84 -7.55 12.40 -12.51
C TYR A 84 -8.91 12.44 -13.22
N ASP A 85 -9.25 11.40 -13.95
CA ASP A 85 -10.44 11.32 -14.81
C ASP A 85 -11.28 10.06 -14.53
N LEU A 86 -11.43 9.71 -13.25
CA LEU A 86 -12.32 8.64 -12.82
C LEU A 86 -13.78 8.99 -13.19
N SER A 87 -14.46 8.04 -13.83
CA SER A 87 -15.84 8.20 -14.24
C SER A 87 -16.80 7.55 -13.26
N VAL A 88 -17.57 8.36 -12.55
CA VAL A 88 -18.65 7.88 -11.65
C VAL A 88 -19.66 7.04 -12.45
N GLU A 89 -20.00 7.44 -13.68
CA GLU A 89 -20.92 6.71 -14.55
C GLU A 89 -20.37 5.32 -14.91
N ALA A 90 -19.10 5.25 -15.30
CA ALA A 90 -18.44 3.97 -15.58
C ALA A 90 -18.40 3.07 -14.35
N ILE A 91 -18.14 3.61 -13.16
CA ILE A 91 -18.16 2.88 -11.89
C ILE A 91 -19.57 2.32 -11.62
N VAL A 92 -20.57 3.16 -11.65
CA VAL A 92 -21.97 2.81 -11.35
C VAL A 92 -22.52 1.78 -12.34
N SER A 93 -22.18 1.90 -13.64
CA SER A 93 -22.62 0.95 -14.67
C SER A 93 -22.13 -0.49 -14.40
N ARG A 94 -21.05 -0.65 -13.64
CA ARG A 94 -20.52 -1.97 -13.23
C ARG A 94 -21.29 -2.58 -12.06
N LYS A 95 -22.23 -1.86 -11.45
CA LYS A 95 -23.04 -2.32 -10.30
C LYS A 95 -22.16 -2.93 -9.20
N PRO A 96 -21.18 -2.18 -8.66
CA PRO A 96 -20.26 -2.72 -7.66
C PRO A 96 -20.98 -3.06 -6.37
N THR A 97 -20.52 -4.11 -5.69
CA THR A 97 -20.84 -4.32 -4.26
C THR A 97 -19.82 -3.58 -3.39
N HIS A 98 -18.57 -3.47 -3.86
CA HIS A 98 -17.49 -2.77 -3.15
C HIS A 98 -16.67 -1.91 -4.11
N ILE A 99 -16.29 -0.73 -3.63
CA ILE A 99 -15.35 0.17 -4.30
C ILE A 99 -14.18 0.37 -3.34
N ILE A 100 -13.00 -0.09 -3.73
CA ILE A 100 -11.79 0.01 -2.91
C ILE A 100 -10.92 1.11 -3.50
N ALA A 101 -10.59 2.10 -2.68
CA ALA A 101 -9.90 3.31 -3.07
C ALA A 101 -8.76 3.66 -2.12
N LEU A 102 -7.77 4.36 -2.62
CA LEU A 102 -6.84 5.12 -1.78
C LEU A 102 -7.51 6.43 -1.34
N GLN A 103 -6.91 7.10 -0.35
CA GLN A 103 -7.42 8.36 0.19
C GLN A 103 -7.62 9.41 -0.90
N GLU A 104 -6.73 9.48 -1.88
CA GLU A 104 -6.73 10.44 -2.98
C GLU A 104 -7.93 10.27 -3.92
N SER A 105 -8.52 9.07 -3.99
CA SER A 105 -9.69 8.74 -4.81
C SER A 105 -10.97 8.57 -3.98
N SER A 106 -10.93 8.86 -2.68
CA SER A 106 -12.05 8.58 -1.76
C SER A 106 -13.32 9.35 -2.10
N ASP A 107 -13.20 10.61 -2.52
CA ASP A 107 -14.35 11.46 -2.86
C ASP A 107 -15.13 10.92 -4.07
N VAL A 108 -14.41 10.45 -5.11
CA VAL A 108 -15.02 9.83 -6.29
C VAL A 108 -15.69 8.52 -5.91
N ALA A 109 -15.02 7.70 -5.06
CA ALA A 109 -15.58 6.44 -4.59
C ALA A 109 -16.86 6.64 -3.79
N GLN A 110 -16.88 7.59 -2.85
CA GLN A 110 -18.07 7.94 -2.05
C GLN A 110 -19.21 8.49 -2.90
N ASN A 111 -18.90 9.33 -3.89
CA ASN A 111 -19.92 9.84 -4.81
C ASN A 111 -20.55 8.70 -5.63
N ALA A 112 -19.76 7.77 -6.14
CA ALA A 112 -20.27 6.61 -6.86
C ALA A 112 -21.11 5.68 -5.96
N ALA A 113 -20.73 5.52 -4.70
CA ALA A 113 -21.45 4.68 -3.74
C ALA A 113 -22.87 5.14 -3.41
N ARG A 114 -23.23 6.40 -3.69
CA ARG A 114 -24.60 6.90 -3.58
C ARG A 114 -25.59 6.16 -4.53
N PHE A 115 -25.06 5.52 -5.55
CA PHE A 115 -25.83 4.73 -6.52
C PHE A 115 -25.71 3.21 -6.26
N GLY A 116 -25.05 2.81 -5.19
CA GLY A 116 -24.86 1.42 -4.76
C GLY A 116 -23.41 1.05 -4.56
N GLY A 117 -23.19 0.06 -3.67
CA GLY A 117 -21.86 -0.41 -3.27
C GLY A 117 -21.36 0.24 -1.97
N GLU A 118 -20.46 -0.46 -1.31
CA GLU A 118 -19.77 0.02 -0.11
C GLU A 118 -18.36 0.51 -0.46
N VAL A 119 -17.91 1.59 0.18
CA VAL A 119 -16.57 2.12 -0.02
C VAL A 119 -15.64 1.63 1.09
N LEU A 120 -14.50 1.09 0.69
CA LEU A 120 -13.38 0.82 1.57
C LEU A 120 -12.21 1.69 1.16
N VAL A 121 -11.83 2.63 2.02
CA VAL A 121 -10.64 3.46 1.83
C VAL A 121 -9.46 2.82 2.56
N VAL A 122 -8.34 2.65 1.85
CA VAL A 122 -7.10 2.09 2.38
C VAL A 122 -5.94 3.05 2.20
N ASP A 123 -4.88 2.86 3.00
CA ASP A 123 -3.70 3.72 2.99
C ASP A 123 -2.47 2.92 2.57
N HIS A 124 -1.85 3.30 1.46
CA HIS A 124 -0.63 2.67 0.95
C HIS A 124 0.61 3.59 1.02
N ARG A 125 0.54 4.65 1.83
CA ARG A 125 1.67 5.57 2.03
C ARG A 125 2.80 4.96 2.86
N SER A 126 2.60 3.77 3.42
CA SER A 126 3.59 3.03 4.21
C SER A 126 3.46 1.52 4.00
N VAL A 127 4.52 0.77 4.28
CA VAL A 127 4.49 -0.70 4.28
C VAL A 127 3.49 -1.22 5.32
N ALA A 128 3.44 -0.58 6.49
CA ALA A 128 2.47 -0.91 7.52
C ALA A 128 1.03 -0.72 7.03
N GLY A 129 0.73 0.37 6.32
CA GLY A 129 -0.58 0.64 5.72
C GLY A 129 -0.95 -0.38 4.63
N ILE A 130 0.02 -0.80 3.80
CA ILE A 130 -0.19 -1.86 2.80
C ILE A 130 -0.57 -3.19 3.49
N LYS A 131 0.16 -3.58 4.54
CA LYS A 131 -0.17 -4.79 5.33
C LYS A 131 -1.55 -4.70 5.98
N GLU A 132 -1.92 -3.52 6.47
CA GLU A 132 -3.24 -3.28 7.05
C GLU A 132 -4.34 -3.34 5.98
N SER A 133 -4.09 -2.85 4.76
CA SER A 133 -5.06 -2.94 3.68
C SER A 133 -5.38 -4.39 3.30
N LEU A 134 -4.38 -5.30 3.31
CA LEU A 134 -4.63 -6.74 3.13
C LEU A 134 -5.60 -7.26 4.20
N ARG A 135 -5.38 -6.90 5.48
CA ARG A 135 -6.26 -7.33 6.58
C ARG A 135 -7.66 -6.77 6.42
N ALA A 136 -7.78 -5.47 6.15
CA ALA A 136 -9.07 -4.80 6.04
C ALA A 136 -9.92 -5.34 4.88
N ILE A 137 -9.31 -5.50 3.69
CA ILE A 137 -9.99 -6.05 2.52
C ILE A 137 -10.36 -7.52 2.78
N ALA A 138 -9.46 -8.30 3.36
CA ALA A 138 -9.71 -9.71 3.65
C ALA A 138 -10.82 -9.89 4.69
N ALA A 139 -10.86 -9.08 5.74
CA ALA A 139 -11.91 -9.10 6.74
C ALA A 139 -13.26 -8.74 6.11
N LYS A 140 -13.29 -7.69 5.29
CA LYS A 140 -14.50 -7.24 4.59
C LYS A 140 -15.03 -8.27 3.60
N CYS A 141 -14.13 -8.97 2.91
CA CYS A 141 -14.49 -9.95 1.86
C CYS A 141 -14.51 -11.41 2.33
N GLY A 142 -14.31 -11.67 3.64
CA GLY A 142 -14.40 -13.02 4.20
C GLY A 142 -13.24 -13.97 3.80
N VAL A 143 -12.05 -13.43 3.53
CA VAL A 143 -10.86 -14.21 3.09
C VAL A 143 -9.65 -14.03 4.03
N VAL A 144 -9.90 -13.92 5.32
CA VAL A 144 -8.90 -13.60 6.37
C VAL A 144 -7.69 -14.53 6.34
N GLU A 145 -7.92 -15.84 6.11
CA GLU A 145 -6.86 -16.84 6.05
C GLU A 145 -5.84 -16.55 4.93
N ARG A 146 -6.30 -16.05 3.77
CA ARG A 146 -5.42 -15.68 2.66
C ARG A 146 -4.53 -14.49 3.03
N ALA A 147 -5.09 -13.48 3.71
CA ALA A 147 -4.29 -12.37 4.21
C ALA A 147 -3.25 -12.82 5.23
N SER A 148 -3.62 -13.72 6.16
CA SER A 148 -2.68 -14.28 7.14
C SER A 148 -1.52 -15.01 6.47
N GLN A 149 -1.80 -15.85 5.47
CA GLN A 149 -0.77 -16.55 4.69
C GLN A 149 0.17 -15.57 3.97
N LYS A 150 -0.37 -14.56 3.30
CA LYS A 150 0.43 -13.55 2.60
C LYS A 150 1.29 -12.72 3.54
N LEU A 151 0.75 -12.31 4.68
CA LEU A 151 1.51 -11.56 5.67
C LEU A 151 2.63 -12.39 6.29
N THR A 152 2.44 -13.70 6.46
CA THR A 152 3.50 -14.63 6.88
C THR A 152 4.58 -14.73 5.80
N GLU A 153 4.20 -14.91 4.53
CA GLU A 153 5.13 -14.92 3.40
C GLU A 153 6.00 -13.64 3.37
N TYR A 154 5.38 -12.46 3.54
CA TYR A 154 6.11 -11.20 3.57
C TYR A 154 7.07 -11.12 4.76
N ALA A 155 6.64 -11.54 5.95
CA ALA A 155 7.48 -11.55 7.13
C ALA A 155 8.70 -12.49 6.98
N ASP A 156 8.53 -13.62 6.33
CA ASP A 156 9.62 -14.57 6.08
C ASP A 156 10.62 -14.00 5.06
N ARG A 157 10.14 -13.34 3.99
CA ARG A 157 10.99 -12.66 3.02
C ARG A 157 11.73 -11.47 3.64
N GLU A 158 11.07 -10.65 4.47
CA GLU A 158 11.70 -9.56 5.23
C GLU A 158 12.81 -10.10 6.13
N ARG A 159 12.56 -11.22 6.83
CA ARG A 159 13.55 -11.88 7.67
C ARG A 159 14.74 -12.40 6.87
N ALA A 160 14.50 -12.99 5.70
CA ALA A 160 15.54 -13.46 4.82
C ALA A 160 16.46 -12.30 4.35
N VAL A 161 15.87 -11.15 4.02
CA VAL A 161 16.64 -9.94 3.69
C VAL A 161 17.44 -9.47 4.89
N ALA A 162 16.85 -9.39 6.07
CA ALA A 162 17.54 -8.95 7.30
C ALA A 162 18.75 -9.87 7.62
N LEU A 163 18.59 -11.18 7.48
CA LEU A 163 19.68 -12.15 7.65
C LEU A 163 20.80 -11.97 6.62
N ARG A 164 20.42 -11.71 5.37
CA ARG A 164 21.39 -11.46 4.29
C ARG A 164 22.20 -10.18 4.50
N VAL A 165 21.52 -9.10 4.94
CA VAL A 165 22.18 -7.82 5.22
C VAL A 165 23.05 -7.91 6.47
N GLY A 166 22.58 -8.60 7.52
CA GLY A 166 23.31 -8.76 8.79
C GLY A 166 23.71 -7.41 9.38
N ASP A 167 24.95 -7.36 9.90
CA ASP A 167 25.52 -6.17 10.54
C ASP A 167 26.27 -5.25 9.55
N GLN A 168 25.98 -5.32 8.26
CA GLN A 168 26.62 -4.45 7.28
C GLN A 168 26.25 -2.98 7.52
N ALA A 169 27.14 -2.07 7.07
CA ALA A 169 26.89 -0.64 7.17
C ALA A 169 25.61 -0.25 6.42
N GLN A 170 24.80 0.61 7.01
CA GLN A 170 23.55 1.12 6.41
C GLN A 170 23.85 2.38 5.59
N PRO A 171 24.00 2.30 4.26
CA PRO A 171 24.35 3.44 3.44
C PRO A 171 23.21 4.50 3.47
N ARG A 172 23.62 5.77 3.53
CA ARG A 172 22.68 6.89 3.36
C ARG A 172 22.29 6.96 1.89
N THR A 173 21.07 6.51 1.60
CA THR A 173 20.57 6.30 0.24
C THR A 173 19.51 7.34 -0.11
N LEU A 174 19.69 8.04 -1.23
CA LEU A 174 18.69 8.95 -1.80
C LEU A 174 17.82 8.19 -2.79
N VAL A 175 16.49 8.23 -2.62
CA VAL A 175 15.55 7.72 -3.62
C VAL A 175 15.02 8.87 -4.45
N VAL A 176 15.27 8.82 -5.76
CA VAL A 176 14.77 9.75 -6.76
C VAL A 176 13.58 9.13 -7.46
N VAL A 177 12.44 9.80 -7.45
CA VAL A 177 11.18 9.29 -8.01
C VAL A 177 10.72 10.06 -9.25
N GLY A 178 11.49 11.06 -9.66
CA GLY A 178 11.22 11.84 -10.87
C GLY A 178 12.19 13.01 -11.03
N ARG A 179 12.11 13.65 -12.18
CA ARG A 179 12.95 14.80 -12.56
C ARG A 179 12.06 15.97 -12.97
N ALA A 180 12.33 17.14 -12.43
CA ALA A 180 11.78 18.38 -12.95
C ALA A 180 12.66 18.84 -14.13
N GLN A 181 12.02 19.15 -15.25
CA GLN A 181 12.73 19.60 -16.46
C GLN A 181 12.42 21.07 -16.74
N GLU A 182 13.43 21.80 -17.13
CA GLU A 182 13.31 23.14 -17.69
C GLU A 182 13.96 23.15 -19.08
N GLY A 183 13.12 23.14 -20.10
CA GLY A 183 13.56 22.85 -21.47
C GLY A 183 14.09 21.41 -21.60
N SER A 184 15.35 21.25 -22.01
CA SER A 184 16.02 19.94 -22.12
C SER A 184 16.90 19.60 -20.90
N GLN A 185 16.93 20.46 -19.87
CA GLN A 185 17.80 20.27 -18.70
C GLN A 185 16.99 19.86 -17.48
N THR A 186 17.55 18.98 -16.66
CA THR A 186 17.00 18.66 -15.35
C THR A 186 17.31 19.79 -14.38
N SER A 187 16.28 20.49 -13.92
CA SER A 187 16.41 21.64 -13.01
C SER A 187 16.37 21.24 -11.54
N ALA A 188 15.68 20.15 -11.21
CA ALA A 188 15.58 19.61 -9.87
C ALA A 188 15.14 18.14 -9.89
N LEU A 189 15.19 17.49 -8.73
CA LEU A 189 14.81 16.09 -8.55
C LEU A 189 13.63 15.99 -7.59
N TYR A 190 12.62 15.19 -7.93
CA TYR A 190 11.62 14.72 -6.98
C TYR A 190 12.22 13.58 -6.20
N VAL A 191 12.32 13.70 -4.88
CA VAL A 191 12.96 12.71 -4.03
C VAL A 191 11.99 12.24 -2.94
N SER A 192 12.22 11.06 -2.39
CA SER A 192 11.41 10.60 -1.24
C SER A 192 11.67 11.46 -0.01
N GLY A 193 10.61 11.83 0.72
CA GLY A 193 10.70 12.40 2.06
C GLY A 193 11.20 11.37 3.09
N SER A 194 11.39 11.82 4.32
CA SER A 194 11.93 10.97 5.40
C SER A 194 10.89 10.06 6.06
N ASP A 195 9.63 10.22 5.75
CA ASP A 195 8.52 9.40 6.21
C ASP A 195 7.80 8.72 5.04
N GLY A 196 7.20 7.58 5.33
CA GLY A 196 6.42 6.84 4.34
C GLY A 196 7.16 5.71 3.63
N PHE A 197 6.58 5.28 2.52
CA PHE A 197 6.87 4.04 1.83
C PHE A 197 8.37 3.79 1.57
N TYR A 198 9.06 4.69 0.88
CA TYR A 198 10.46 4.47 0.51
C TYR A 198 11.41 4.44 1.70
N THR A 199 11.12 5.19 2.76
CA THR A 199 11.93 5.16 3.99
C THR A 199 11.81 3.81 4.69
N GLU A 200 10.60 3.25 4.76
CA GLU A 200 10.39 1.91 5.33
C GLU A 200 11.03 0.83 4.45
N VAL A 201 10.91 0.93 3.13
CA VAL A 201 11.55 -0.01 2.19
C VAL A 201 13.07 0.04 2.30
N LEU A 202 13.68 1.24 2.40
CA LEU A 202 15.12 1.38 2.62
C LEU A 202 15.55 0.75 3.95
N ALA A 203 14.80 0.99 5.03
CA ALA A 203 15.10 0.42 6.34
C ALA A 203 15.07 -1.12 6.30
N LEU A 204 14.07 -1.71 5.65
CA LEU A 204 13.96 -3.15 5.45
C LEU A 204 15.10 -3.71 4.56
N ALA A 205 15.58 -2.91 3.61
CA ALA A 205 16.70 -3.25 2.75
C ALA A 205 18.08 -3.00 3.40
N GLY A 206 18.14 -2.58 4.68
CA GLY A 206 19.37 -2.32 5.41
C GLY A 206 20.03 -0.98 5.08
N ALA A 207 19.27 0.03 4.68
CA ALA A 207 19.74 1.36 4.33
C ALA A 207 18.99 2.45 5.09
N ARG A 208 19.47 3.69 5.03
CA ARG A 208 18.81 4.87 5.62
C ARG A 208 18.51 5.88 4.55
N ASN A 209 17.35 6.54 4.63
CA ASN A 209 17.03 7.64 3.73
C ASN A 209 18.02 8.80 3.97
N ALA A 210 18.67 9.27 2.89
CA ALA A 210 19.59 10.41 2.97
C ALA A 210 18.85 11.75 3.17
N ASN A 211 17.58 11.82 2.72
CA ASN A 211 16.76 13.00 2.89
C ASN A 211 15.95 12.89 4.19
N GLU A 212 16.28 13.71 5.18
CA GLU A 212 15.63 13.75 6.49
C GLU A 212 14.44 14.73 6.58
N SER A 213 14.08 15.37 5.45
CA SER A 213 12.98 16.33 5.41
C SER A 213 11.63 15.64 5.61
N ARG A 214 10.83 16.15 6.56
CA ARG A 214 9.46 15.69 6.87
C ARG A 214 8.37 16.64 6.38
N THR A 215 8.74 17.66 5.59
CA THR A 215 7.79 18.71 5.21
C THR A 215 6.74 18.23 4.22
N VAL A 216 7.15 17.40 3.26
CA VAL A 216 6.27 16.83 2.23
C VAL A 216 6.74 15.41 1.86
N PRO A 217 5.82 14.52 1.44
CA PRO A 217 6.18 13.15 1.06
C PRO A 217 7.17 13.05 -0.09
N VAL A 218 7.09 13.98 -1.05
CA VAL A 218 7.96 14.02 -2.24
C VAL A 218 8.45 15.46 -2.44
N PRO A 219 9.48 15.89 -1.70
CA PRO A 219 10.07 17.22 -1.87
C PRO A 219 10.85 17.35 -3.19
N LEU A 220 10.92 18.58 -3.67
CA LEU A 220 11.77 18.96 -4.79
C LEU A 220 13.16 19.33 -4.28
N LEU A 221 14.19 18.68 -4.78
CA LEU A 221 15.59 18.86 -4.39
C LEU A 221 16.36 19.55 -5.52
N SER A 222 16.93 20.72 -5.22
CA SER A 222 17.80 21.41 -6.18
C SER A 222 19.18 20.72 -6.28
N PRO A 223 19.97 21.02 -7.33
CA PRO A 223 21.34 20.53 -7.45
C PRO A 223 22.23 20.88 -6.24
N GLU A 224 22.07 22.06 -5.66
CA GLU A 224 22.80 22.51 -4.48
C GLU A 224 22.39 21.70 -3.24
N GLY A 225 21.08 21.46 -3.07
CA GLY A 225 20.57 20.61 -2.01
C GLY A 225 21.09 19.18 -2.12
N LEU A 226 21.18 18.64 -3.32
CA LEU A 226 21.77 17.32 -3.59
C LEU A 226 23.24 17.27 -3.17
N LEU A 227 24.03 18.30 -3.50
CA LEU A 227 25.45 18.39 -3.10
C LEU A 227 25.62 18.51 -1.58
N GLN A 228 24.67 19.13 -0.88
CA GLN A 228 24.68 19.22 0.59
C GLN A 228 24.31 17.90 1.25
N LEU A 229 23.36 17.14 0.68
CA LEU A 229 22.94 15.84 1.22
C LEU A 229 24.05 14.81 1.21
N LYS A 230 24.95 14.85 0.22
CA LYS A 230 26.06 13.91 0.06
C LYS A 230 25.64 12.43 0.25
N PRO A 231 24.69 11.92 -0.53
CA PRO A 231 24.25 10.54 -0.42
C PRO A 231 25.41 9.57 -0.71
N GLU A 232 25.42 8.44 -0.02
CA GLU A 232 26.40 7.36 -0.23
C GLU A 232 25.96 6.40 -1.32
N ALA A 233 24.63 6.29 -1.56
CA ALA A 233 24.01 5.61 -2.68
C ALA A 233 22.84 6.43 -3.21
N ILE A 234 22.51 6.24 -4.48
CA ILE A 234 21.35 6.83 -5.16
C ILE A 234 20.57 5.69 -5.82
N VAL A 235 19.28 5.64 -5.55
CA VAL A 235 18.33 4.77 -6.24
C VAL A 235 17.40 5.68 -7.04
N GLU A 236 17.43 5.58 -8.35
CA GLU A 236 16.51 6.31 -9.22
C GLU A 236 15.46 5.35 -9.75
N VAL A 237 14.21 5.60 -9.38
CA VAL A 237 13.05 4.89 -9.90
C VAL A 237 12.69 5.47 -11.26
N VAL A 238 12.84 4.65 -12.29
CA VAL A 238 12.57 5.03 -13.68
C VAL A 238 11.18 4.54 -14.05
N ASN A 239 10.28 5.46 -14.39
CA ASN A 239 8.95 5.06 -14.83
C ASN A 239 9.00 4.68 -16.32
N VAL A 240 8.76 3.41 -16.64
CA VAL A 240 8.88 2.86 -18.01
C VAL A 240 7.88 3.51 -18.97
N ASP A 241 6.79 4.06 -18.45
CA ASP A 241 5.72 4.70 -19.22
C ASP A 241 5.99 6.17 -19.57
N ASP A 242 6.97 6.79 -18.95
CA ASP A 242 7.38 8.13 -19.31
C ASP A 242 8.12 8.07 -20.66
N ALA A 243 7.46 8.53 -21.72
CA ALA A 243 8.06 8.72 -23.07
C ALA A 243 9.30 9.62 -23.05
N GLY A 244 9.63 10.17 -21.89
CA GLY A 244 10.81 10.94 -21.54
C GLY A 244 11.70 10.28 -20.49
N ALA A 245 11.51 8.99 -20.16
CA ALA A 245 12.46 8.28 -19.31
C ALA A 245 13.84 8.40 -19.98
N PRO A 246 14.81 9.09 -19.35
CA PRO A 246 16.02 9.45 -20.06
C PRO A 246 16.81 8.18 -20.36
N ARG A 247 16.95 7.85 -21.62
CA ARG A 247 17.96 6.86 -22.08
C ARG A 247 19.35 7.21 -21.54
N ASP A 248 19.50 8.47 -21.09
CA ASP A 248 20.71 9.06 -20.53
C ASP A 248 20.62 9.31 -19.01
N ALA A 249 19.84 8.49 -18.27
CA ALA A 249 19.75 8.64 -16.81
C ALA A 249 21.15 8.63 -16.13
N ARG A 250 22.09 7.86 -16.67
CA ARG A 250 23.48 7.85 -16.20
C ARG A 250 24.21 9.15 -16.51
N GLN A 251 23.95 9.79 -17.65
CA GLN A 251 24.64 11.00 -18.07
C GLN A 251 24.37 12.18 -17.12
N LEU A 252 23.17 12.27 -16.57
CA LEU A 252 22.88 13.29 -15.53
C LEU A 252 23.85 13.15 -14.36
N TRP A 253 24.07 11.94 -13.87
CA TRP A 253 24.88 11.69 -12.68
C TRP A 253 26.36 11.97 -12.91
N GLU A 254 26.85 11.88 -14.14
CA GLU A 254 28.23 12.25 -14.50
C GLU A 254 28.55 13.72 -14.21
N GLN A 255 27.56 14.59 -14.14
CA GLN A 255 27.73 16.00 -13.77
C GLN A 255 27.99 16.17 -12.27
N PHE A 256 27.68 15.17 -11.44
CA PHE A 256 27.81 15.20 -9.98
C PHE A 256 28.93 14.29 -9.45
N LYS A 257 30.08 14.26 -10.13
CA LYS A 257 31.23 13.40 -9.76
C LYS A 257 31.76 13.65 -8.34
N SER A 258 31.46 14.80 -7.73
CA SER A 258 31.82 15.11 -6.35
C SER A 258 30.94 14.38 -5.30
N LEU A 259 29.79 13.83 -5.69
CA LEU A 259 28.96 13.06 -4.77
C LEU A 259 29.58 11.71 -4.42
N PRO A 260 29.57 11.30 -3.14
CA PRO A 260 30.06 10.00 -2.71
C PRO A 260 29.44 8.83 -3.51
N ALA A 261 28.14 8.88 -3.76
CA ALA A 261 27.41 7.87 -4.52
C ALA A 261 27.93 7.74 -5.96
N VAL A 262 28.14 8.87 -6.65
CA VAL A 262 28.62 8.88 -8.05
C VAL A 262 30.06 8.42 -8.13
N ASN A 263 30.92 8.92 -7.23
CA ASN A 263 32.33 8.57 -7.19
C ASN A 263 32.56 7.07 -6.95
N ARG A 264 31.69 6.42 -6.16
CA ARG A 264 31.76 4.99 -5.85
C ARG A 264 31.02 4.10 -6.86
N GLY A 265 30.37 4.68 -7.87
CA GLY A 265 29.52 3.92 -8.79
C GLY A 265 28.23 3.38 -8.15
N ALA A 266 27.82 3.93 -7.01
CA ALA A 266 26.63 3.51 -6.27
C ALA A 266 25.37 4.31 -6.71
N VAL A 267 25.15 4.40 -8.01
CA VAL A 267 23.95 4.97 -8.64
C VAL A 267 23.23 3.84 -9.37
N PHE A 268 22.04 3.52 -8.88
CA PHE A 268 21.24 2.39 -9.35
C PHE A 268 19.96 2.91 -10.00
N LEU A 269 19.70 2.45 -11.21
CA LEU A 269 18.43 2.68 -11.91
C LEU A 269 17.55 1.46 -11.68
N VAL A 270 16.33 1.69 -11.22
CA VAL A 270 15.32 0.67 -10.96
C VAL A 270 14.13 0.96 -11.85
N ASP A 271 13.95 0.14 -12.87
CA ASP A 271 12.95 0.28 -13.93
C ASP A 271 11.80 -0.74 -13.81
N GLU A 272 11.80 -1.53 -12.76
CA GLU A 272 10.69 -2.42 -12.47
C GLU A 272 9.46 -1.63 -12.03
N ASP A 273 8.30 -1.93 -12.60
CA ASP A 273 7.04 -1.21 -12.38
C ASP A 273 6.63 -1.13 -10.90
N TYR A 274 6.92 -2.19 -10.11
CA TYR A 274 6.63 -2.21 -8.68
C TYR A 274 7.42 -1.17 -7.87
N ALA A 275 8.50 -0.63 -8.44
CA ALA A 275 9.29 0.38 -7.74
C ALA A 275 8.54 1.71 -7.59
N SER A 276 7.66 2.04 -8.53
CA SER A 276 6.82 3.25 -8.52
C SER A 276 5.43 3.05 -7.91
N ILE A 277 5.08 1.81 -7.54
CA ILE A 277 3.74 1.46 -7.03
C ILE A 277 3.86 1.02 -5.56
N PRO A 278 3.53 1.89 -4.58
CA PRO A 278 3.44 1.49 -3.17
C PRO A 278 2.34 0.44 -2.98
N GLY A 279 2.69 -0.84 -3.03
CA GLY A 279 1.76 -1.96 -3.04
C GLY A 279 2.37 -3.23 -2.47
N PRO A 280 1.68 -4.37 -2.57
CA PRO A 280 2.10 -5.64 -1.97
C PRO A 280 3.45 -6.15 -2.51
N ARG A 281 3.84 -5.72 -3.72
CA ARG A 281 5.17 -6.04 -4.28
C ARG A 281 6.32 -5.21 -3.66
N TYR A 282 6.05 -4.42 -2.58
CA TYR A 282 7.11 -3.73 -1.84
C TYR A 282 8.24 -4.66 -1.43
N ILE A 283 7.92 -5.91 -1.11
CA ILE A 283 8.93 -6.89 -0.69
C ILE A 283 9.92 -7.21 -1.82
N SER A 284 9.48 -7.22 -3.07
CA SER A 284 10.38 -7.38 -4.22
C SER A 284 11.31 -6.18 -4.39
N LEU A 285 10.81 -4.96 -4.10
CA LEU A 285 11.65 -3.77 -4.07
C LEU A 285 12.67 -3.82 -2.92
N VAL A 286 12.28 -4.28 -1.74
CA VAL A 286 13.18 -4.49 -0.59
C VAL A 286 14.31 -5.45 -0.98
N GLU A 287 13.99 -6.60 -1.56
CA GLU A 287 14.97 -7.61 -2.01
C GLU A 287 15.92 -7.05 -3.07
N LYS A 288 15.38 -6.31 -4.05
CA LYS A 288 16.15 -5.65 -5.10
C LYS A 288 17.13 -4.64 -4.52
N LEU A 289 16.64 -3.74 -3.64
CA LEU A 289 17.49 -2.73 -3.02
C LEU A 289 18.54 -3.33 -2.10
N ALA A 290 18.19 -4.35 -1.32
CA ALA A 290 19.18 -5.08 -0.50
C ALA A 290 20.28 -5.72 -1.36
N ALA A 291 19.92 -6.23 -2.55
CA ALA A 291 20.92 -6.80 -3.47
C ALA A 291 21.84 -5.74 -4.07
N LEU A 292 21.32 -4.56 -4.38
CA LEU A 292 22.07 -3.45 -4.96
C LEU A 292 22.98 -2.75 -3.94
N LEU A 293 22.46 -2.53 -2.72
CA LEU A 293 23.12 -1.77 -1.66
C LEU A 293 24.10 -2.61 -0.85
N HIS A 294 23.91 -3.94 -0.83
CA HIS A 294 24.73 -4.92 -0.11
C HIS A 294 25.13 -6.06 -1.03
N PRO A 295 25.97 -5.79 -2.06
CA PRO A 295 26.41 -6.82 -2.98
C PRO A 295 27.25 -7.88 -2.22
N GLN A 296 26.86 -9.14 -2.36
CA GLN A 296 27.64 -10.26 -1.82
C GLN A 296 28.90 -10.46 -2.67
N PRO A 297 30.04 -10.78 -2.06
CA PRO A 297 31.22 -11.13 -2.82
C PRO A 297 30.91 -12.36 -3.69
N PRO A 298 31.44 -12.41 -4.94
CA PRO A 298 31.22 -13.54 -5.82
C PRO A 298 31.73 -14.83 -5.18
N GLY A 299 30.82 -15.80 -4.94
CA GLY A 299 31.22 -17.15 -4.47
C GLY A 299 30.63 -17.58 -3.11
N VAL A 300 29.91 -16.75 -2.39
CA VAL A 300 29.17 -17.15 -1.17
C VAL A 300 27.75 -17.54 -1.53
N ALA A 301 27.51 -18.83 -1.72
CA ALA A 301 26.15 -19.34 -1.76
C ALA A 301 25.49 -19.11 -0.40
N PRO A 302 24.17 -18.75 -0.32
CA PRO A 302 23.51 -18.63 0.95
C PRO A 302 23.59 -19.97 1.69
N GLU A 303 24.14 -19.94 2.89
CA GLU A 303 24.13 -21.07 3.81
C GLU A 303 22.66 -21.32 4.17
N VAL A 304 22.07 -22.35 3.60
CA VAL A 304 20.72 -22.79 3.92
C VAL A 304 20.81 -23.33 5.35
N ALA A 305 20.36 -22.53 6.31
CA ALA A 305 20.21 -22.98 7.69
C ALA A 305 19.26 -24.18 7.71
N SER A 306 19.79 -25.33 8.05
CA SER A 306 19.11 -26.62 8.24
C SER A 306 18.24 -26.60 9.49
#